data_25c261b9d474d109b5695664b9d8561c
#
_entry.id   25c261b9d474d109b5695664b9d8561c
#
_cell.length_a   1.000
_cell.length_b   1.000
_cell.length_c   1.000
_cell.angle_alpha   90.00
_cell.angle_beta   90.00
_cell.angle_gamma   90.00
#
_symmetry.space_group_name_H-M   'P 1'
#
loop_
_entity.id
_entity.type
_entity.pdbx_description
1 polymer ?
#
loop_
_entity_poly.entity_id
_entity_poly.type
_entity_poly.pdbx_seq_one_letter_code
_entity_poly.pdbx_strand_id
1 'polypeptide(L)'
;EDIRTYLPEGFLKNLRYDKPITMLDLMNHQAGFDEVSMYLQDDKSIEEILKEQQPIQSFEPGTVTAYSNYGAGLAALIVERISGQTFADYAHEHIFQPLGMDKTAILPDLSDNSYVQKKRQETKGYDTKGNLLSKDHFITSIYPIGAATGTLKDLEKFAQALLARKTLFERPETWNTLYTASSTYPDTDIIRNAHGFWANEYGTTVLGHGGNTASATSRIMLDLEHGIGYVVMTNQGTEQNYNFQMPELVFGPRKTASKETQEQFSPGYYRTLRNLNQGPLAIFKMIPASADYLQEPSDDQRLPNNFWTIYQSQGKTRIAV
;
A
#
# COMPACT_ATOMS: atom_id res chain seq x y z
N GLU A 1 1.41 14.41 16.78
CA GLU A 1 2.39 14.03 17.81
C GLU A 1 3.54 13.26 17.16
N ASP A 2 4.77 13.45 17.66
CA ASP A 2 5.97 12.82 17.12
C ASP A 2 6.02 11.34 17.52
N ILE A 3 6.20 10.45 16.54
CA ILE A 3 6.26 9.00 16.78
C ILE A 3 7.44 8.58 17.70
N ARG A 4 8.49 9.41 17.76
CA ARG A 4 9.65 9.13 18.63
C ARG A 4 9.28 9.03 20.10
N THR A 5 8.16 9.64 20.51
CA THR A 5 7.65 9.55 21.89
C THR A 5 7.16 8.17 22.29
N TYR A 6 6.83 7.32 21.30
CA TYR A 6 6.37 5.94 21.50
C TYR A 6 7.48 4.91 21.33
N LEU A 7 8.64 5.32 20.86
CA LEU A 7 9.77 4.43 20.58
C LEU A 7 10.86 4.59 21.65
N PRO A 8 11.66 3.54 21.90
CA PRO A 8 12.81 3.65 22.81
C PRO A 8 13.77 4.76 22.35
N GLU A 9 14.44 5.40 23.31
CA GLU A 9 15.46 6.40 23.01
C GLU A 9 16.52 5.85 22.05
N GLY A 10 16.85 6.62 21.01
CA GLY A 10 17.82 6.21 19.99
C GLY A 10 17.35 5.06 19.11
N PHE A 11 16.06 4.73 19.07
CA PHE A 11 15.53 3.71 18.17
C PHE A 11 15.78 4.05 16.72
N LEU A 12 15.40 5.27 16.28
CA LEU A 12 15.64 5.76 14.92
C LEU A 12 17.04 6.40 14.83
N LYS A 13 17.98 5.69 14.20
CA LYS A 13 19.39 6.12 14.11
C LYS A 13 19.74 6.83 12.82
N ASN A 14 19.01 6.54 11.72
CA ASN A 14 19.35 7.00 10.38
C ASN A 14 18.50 8.20 9.93
N LEU A 15 18.05 9.02 10.89
CA LEU A 15 17.32 10.25 10.60
C LEU A 15 18.27 11.29 10.03
N ARG A 16 17.88 11.90 8.93
CA ARG A 16 18.59 12.99 8.27
C ARG A 16 18.04 14.35 8.65
N TYR A 17 16.78 14.39 9.05
CA TYR A 17 16.03 15.59 9.38
C TYR A 17 15.59 15.56 10.84
N ASP A 18 15.67 16.68 11.53
CA ASP A 18 15.21 16.82 12.93
C ASP A 18 13.72 17.17 13.04
N LYS A 19 13.00 17.15 11.94
CA LYS A 19 11.57 17.39 11.89
C LYS A 19 10.81 16.24 12.55
N PRO A 20 9.77 16.50 13.35
CA PRO A 20 8.89 15.47 13.87
C PRO A 20 8.30 14.60 12.76
N ILE A 21 8.24 13.30 13.01
CA ILE A 21 7.53 12.33 12.17
C ILE A 21 6.22 12.01 12.88
N THR A 22 5.11 12.15 12.18
CA THR A 22 3.77 11.86 12.76
C THR A 22 3.22 10.53 12.25
N MET A 23 2.21 9.99 12.94
CA MET A 23 1.47 8.82 12.45
C MET A 23 0.86 9.10 11.07
N LEU A 24 0.42 10.34 10.82
CA LEU A 24 -0.12 10.72 9.52
C LEU A 24 0.95 10.66 8.41
N ASP A 25 2.20 11.04 8.71
CA ASP A 25 3.31 10.90 7.77
C ASP A 25 3.57 9.43 7.42
N LEU A 26 3.44 8.51 8.39
CA LEU A 26 3.53 7.08 8.15
C LEU A 26 2.38 6.59 7.26
N MET A 27 1.14 6.95 7.58
CA MET A 27 -0.06 6.56 6.84
C MET A 27 -0.05 7.10 5.40
N ASN A 28 0.50 8.27 5.17
CA ASN A 28 0.60 8.91 3.85
C ASN A 28 1.88 8.52 3.09
N HIS A 29 2.73 7.67 3.66
CA HIS A 29 4.07 7.37 3.14
C HIS A 29 4.91 8.62 2.92
N GLN A 30 4.82 9.59 3.85
CA GLN A 30 5.51 10.87 3.82
C GLN A 30 6.56 11.02 4.94
N ALA A 31 6.89 9.94 5.65
CA ALA A 31 7.93 9.96 6.68
C ALA A 31 9.35 10.09 6.12
N GLY A 32 9.50 9.95 4.80
CA GLY A 32 10.74 10.17 4.09
C GLY A 32 11.72 8.98 4.08
N PHE A 33 11.35 7.85 4.64
CA PHE A 33 12.20 6.65 4.66
C PHE A 33 12.29 6.01 3.27
N ASP A 34 13.49 5.59 2.92
CA ASP A 34 13.71 4.69 1.79
C ASP A 34 13.10 3.31 2.07
N GLU A 35 13.02 2.49 1.05
CA GLU A 35 12.53 1.12 1.18
C GLU A 35 13.68 0.14 1.44
N VAL A 36 13.38 -0.95 2.13
CA VAL A 36 14.29 -2.07 2.30
C VAL A 36 13.88 -3.18 1.34
N SER A 37 14.84 -3.66 0.56
CA SER A 37 14.56 -4.57 -0.57
C SER A 37 14.22 -6.00 -0.20
N MET A 38 14.50 -6.42 1.02
CA MET A 38 14.23 -7.78 1.47
C MET A 38 13.93 -7.81 2.97
N TYR A 39 12.72 -8.22 3.29
CA TYR A 39 12.34 -8.63 4.62
C TYR A 39 12.43 -10.16 4.67
N LEU A 40 13.56 -10.65 5.15
CA LEU A 40 13.72 -12.09 5.33
C LEU A 40 12.95 -12.56 6.55
N GLN A 41 12.46 -13.79 6.51
CA GLN A 41 11.88 -14.42 7.68
C GLN A 41 12.96 -14.54 8.77
N ASP A 42 12.63 -14.07 9.96
CA ASP A 42 13.49 -14.12 11.13
C ASP A 42 12.61 -14.41 12.36
N ASP A 43 13.16 -15.05 13.37
CA ASP A 43 12.45 -15.32 14.63
C ASP A 43 12.41 -14.12 15.57
N LYS A 44 12.86 -12.96 15.10
CA LYS A 44 12.87 -11.70 15.84
C LYS A 44 11.53 -11.02 15.92
N SER A 45 11.33 -10.22 16.95
CA SER A 45 10.18 -9.33 17.09
C SER A 45 10.18 -8.23 16.01
N ILE A 46 9.00 -7.64 15.75
CA ILE A 46 8.86 -6.50 14.83
C ILE A 46 9.82 -5.37 15.25
N GLU A 47 9.92 -5.10 16.55
CA GLU A 47 10.80 -4.06 17.08
C GLU A 47 12.26 -4.31 16.72
N GLU A 48 12.76 -5.51 16.95
CA GLU A 48 14.16 -5.87 16.64
C GLU A 48 14.45 -5.75 15.15
N ILE A 49 13.55 -6.23 14.30
CA ILE A 49 13.71 -6.16 12.85
C ILE A 49 13.71 -4.70 12.37
N LEU A 50 12.77 -3.89 12.81
CA LEU A 50 12.70 -2.47 12.44
C LEU A 50 13.91 -1.68 12.91
N LYS A 51 14.46 -2.04 14.07
CA LYS A 51 15.68 -1.41 14.61
C LYS A 51 16.93 -1.79 13.81
N GLU A 52 17.02 -3.03 13.37
CA GLU A 52 18.19 -3.54 12.63
C GLU A 52 18.15 -3.19 11.14
N GLN A 53 16.97 -3.25 10.52
CA GLN A 53 16.79 -3.03 9.09
C GLN A 53 16.36 -1.59 8.76
N GLN A 54 16.73 -0.63 9.58
CA GLN A 54 16.36 0.76 9.38
C GLN A 54 16.94 1.35 8.10
N PRO A 55 16.11 1.81 7.16
CA PRO A 55 16.57 2.49 5.95
C PRO A 55 17.04 3.92 6.24
N ILE A 56 17.67 4.52 5.24
CA ILE A 56 18.02 5.94 5.27
C ILE A 56 16.73 6.76 5.12
N GLN A 57 16.67 7.90 5.82
CA GLN A 57 15.66 8.91 5.56
C GLN A 57 16.14 9.83 4.44
N SER A 58 15.55 9.71 3.25
CA SER A 58 15.95 10.46 2.06
C SER A 58 15.20 11.78 1.89
N PHE A 59 14.00 11.90 2.44
CA PHE A 59 13.15 13.08 2.32
C PHE A 59 12.77 13.63 3.69
N GLU A 60 12.54 14.93 3.75
CA GLU A 60 12.01 15.58 4.93
C GLU A 60 10.55 15.14 5.17
N PRO A 61 10.16 14.80 6.41
CA PRO A 61 8.80 14.39 6.73
C PRO A 61 7.74 15.38 6.23
N GLY A 62 6.66 14.87 5.65
CA GLY A 62 5.55 15.65 5.12
C GLY A 62 5.79 16.28 3.74
N THR A 63 6.96 16.09 3.10
CA THR A 63 7.27 16.77 1.82
C THR A 63 7.07 15.92 0.58
N VAL A 64 7.38 14.63 0.67
CA VAL A 64 7.34 13.71 -0.47
C VAL A 64 6.62 12.44 -0.08
N THR A 65 5.63 12.04 -0.87
CA THR A 65 5.04 10.71 -0.73
C THR A 65 5.91 9.69 -1.48
N ALA A 66 6.55 8.81 -0.72
CA ALA A 66 7.35 7.70 -1.22
C ALA A 66 6.96 6.45 -0.45
N TYR A 67 6.32 5.49 -1.12
CA TYR A 67 5.84 4.26 -0.47
C TYR A 67 6.95 3.60 0.35
N SER A 68 6.65 3.29 1.60
CA SER A 68 7.61 2.68 2.52
C SER A 68 6.92 1.61 3.38
N ASN A 69 7.29 0.36 3.18
CA ASN A 69 6.90 -0.74 4.05
C ASN A 69 7.51 -0.57 5.45
N TYR A 70 8.72 -0.01 5.54
CA TYR A 70 9.32 0.33 6.82
C TYR A 70 8.45 1.30 7.63
N GLY A 71 7.94 2.35 6.98
CA GLY A 71 7.01 3.30 7.61
C GLY A 71 5.73 2.64 8.10
N ALA A 72 5.15 1.74 7.31
CA ALA A 72 3.97 0.97 7.72
C ALA A 72 4.27 0.02 8.90
N GLY A 73 5.46 -0.60 8.92
CA GLY A 73 5.93 -1.42 10.05
C GLY A 73 6.09 -0.61 11.33
N LEU A 74 6.63 0.62 11.24
CA LEU A 74 6.70 1.54 12.39
C LEU A 74 5.30 1.88 12.93
N ALA A 75 4.32 2.12 12.05
CA ALA A 75 2.95 2.37 12.48
C ALA A 75 2.38 1.19 13.27
N ALA A 76 2.64 -0.04 12.81
CA ALA A 76 2.23 -1.25 13.53
C ALA A 76 2.93 -1.39 14.89
N LEU A 77 4.23 -1.12 14.98
CA LEU A 77 4.96 -1.13 16.25
C LEU A 77 4.39 -0.10 17.23
N ILE A 78 3.98 1.07 16.75
CA ILE A 78 3.34 2.09 17.61
C ILE A 78 1.99 1.59 18.14
N VAL A 79 1.22 0.86 17.33
CA VAL A 79 -0.01 0.21 17.80
C VAL A 79 0.30 -0.77 18.93
N GLU A 80 1.32 -1.61 18.80
CA GLU A 80 1.76 -2.53 19.87
C GLU A 80 2.15 -1.77 21.15
N ARG A 81 2.89 -0.68 20.99
CA ARG A 81 3.36 0.14 22.13
C ARG A 81 2.24 0.83 22.90
N ILE A 82 1.22 1.29 22.19
CA ILE A 82 0.08 1.99 22.79
C ILE A 82 -0.91 0.99 23.41
N SER A 83 -1.18 -0.10 22.72
CA SER A 83 -2.16 -1.12 23.15
C SER A 83 -1.61 -2.07 24.22
N GLY A 84 -0.30 -2.31 24.24
CA GLY A 84 0.32 -3.37 25.03
C GLY A 84 0.06 -4.77 24.52
N GLN A 85 -0.46 -4.91 23.30
CA GLN A 85 -0.76 -6.17 22.62
C GLN A 85 0.20 -6.39 21.45
N THR A 86 0.36 -7.63 20.98
CA THR A 86 0.96 -7.85 19.66
C THR A 86 0.04 -7.29 18.58
N PHE A 87 0.60 -6.89 17.44
CA PHE A 87 -0.23 -6.41 16.34
C PHE A 87 -1.23 -7.47 15.85
N ALA A 88 -0.84 -8.75 15.91
CA ALA A 88 -1.74 -9.85 15.55
C ALA A 88 -2.94 -9.93 16.51
N ASP A 89 -2.70 -9.91 17.84
CA ASP A 89 -3.77 -9.95 18.83
C ASP A 89 -4.68 -8.73 18.68
N TYR A 90 -4.08 -7.55 18.48
CA TYR A 90 -4.83 -6.31 18.25
C TYR A 90 -5.71 -6.40 16.99
N ALA A 91 -5.18 -6.91 15.89
CA ALA A 91 -5.94 -7.07 14.65
C ALA A 91 -7.09 -8.11 14.81
N HIS A 92 -6.84 -9.20 15.52
CA HIS A 92 -7.86 -10.19 15.83
C HIS A 92 -8.97 -9.60 16.69
N GLU A 93 -8.64 -8.94 17.80
CA GLU A 93 -9.62 -8.41 18.76
C GLU A 93 -10.43 -7.25 18.18
N HIS A 94 -9.78 -6.32 17.47
CA HIS A 94 -10.39 -5.05 17.07
C HIS A 94 -10.88 -5.03 15.61
N ILE A 95 -10.46 -5.98 14.77
CA ILE A 95 -10.84 -6.01 13.35
C ILE A 95 -11.49 -7.36 12.99
N PHE A 96 -10.76 -8.48 13.12
CA PHE A 96 -11.22 -9.74 12.55
C PHE A 96 -12.44 -10.30 13.28
N GLN A 97 -12.42 -10.37 14.61
CA GLN A 97 -13.51 -10.87 15.41
C GLN A 97 -14.77 -10.00 15.31
N PRO A 98 -14.72 -8.67 15.47
CA PRO A 98 -15.90 -7.81 15.34
C PRO A 98 -16.56 -7.89 13.96
N LEU A 99 -15.77 -8.15 12.92
CA LEU A 99 -16.26 -8.28 11.54
C LEU A 99 -16.63 -9.72 11.18
N GLY A 100 -16.42 -10.69 12.07
CA GLY A 100 -16.64 -12.10 11.78
C GLY A 100 -15.72 -12.65 10.69
N MET A 101 -14.49 -12.13 10.59
CA MET A 101 -13.47 -12.58 9.64
C MET A 101 -12.76 -13.86 10.14
N ASP A 102 -13.55 -14.93 10.36
CA ASP A 102 -13.10 -16.16 11.02
C ASP A 102 -12.08 -16.98 10.21
N LYS A 103 -11.85 -16.61 8.96
CA LYS A 103 -10.92 -17.27 8.03
C LYS A 103 -9.85 -16.30 7.54
N THR A 104 -9.31 -15.52 8.46
CA THR A 104 -8.21 -14.58 8.21
C THR A 104 -7.14 -14.79 9.26
N ALA A 105 -5.88 -14.83 8.83
CA ALA A 105 -4.68 -14.93 9.64
C ALA A 105 -3.73 -13.78 9.29
N ILE A 106 -2.81 -13.44 10.19
CA ILE A 106 -1.85 -12.36 9.96
C ILE A 106 -0.42 -12.70 10.39
N LEU A 107 -0.22 -13.72 11.23
CA LEU A 107 1.14 -14.16 11.57
C LEU A 107 1.88 -14.72 10.35
N PRO A 108 3.20 -14.61 10.29
CA PRO A 108 3.99 -15.07 9.14
C PRO A 108 3.79 -16.55 8.80
N ASP A 109 3.64 -17.40 9.82
CA ASP A 109 3.41 -18.84 9.71
C ASP A 109 1.93 -19.23 9.68
N LEU A 110 1.02 -18.24 9.78
CA LEU A 110 -0.44 -18.40 9.82
C LEU A 110 -0.93 -19.27 10.98
N SER A 111 -0.14 -19.41 12.06
CA SER A 111 -0.48 -20.21 13.24
C SER A 111 -1.66 -19.65 14.03
N ASP A 112 -1.97 -18.37 13.85
CA ASP A 112 -3.12 -17.67 14.40
C ASP A 112 -4.47 -18.12 13.79
N ASN A 113 -4.46 -18.92 12.70
CA ASN A 113 -5.68 -19.51 12.14
C ASN A 113 -5.41 -20.84 11.42
N SER A 114 -5.75 -21.95 12.07
CA SER A 114 -5.50 -23.30 11.56
C SER A 114 -6.19 -23.63 10.23
N TYR A 115 -7.37 -23.04 9.96
CA TYR A 115 -8.05 -23.19 8.68
C TYR A 115 -7.25 -22.52 7.56
N VAL A 116 -6.82 -21.28 7.78
CA VAL A 116 -6.03 -20.51 6.79
C VAL A 116 -4.70 -21.21 6.54
N GLN A 117 -4.00 -21.61 7.60
CA GLN A 117 -2.73 -22.32 7.53
C GLN A 117 -2.84 -23.60 6.68
N LYS A 118 -3.87 -24.40 6.90
CA LYS A 118 -4.13 -25.59 6.10
C LYS A 118 -4.46 -25.25 4.64
N LYS A 119 -5.34 -24.28 4.40
CA LYS A 119 -5.77 -23.90 3.05
C LYS A 119 -4.62 -23.26 2.25
N ARG A 120 -3.73 -22.56 2.91
CA ARG A 120 -2.54 -22.00 2.28
C ARG A 120 -1.65 -23.07 1.65
N GLN A 121 -1.50 -24.22 2.30
CA GLN A 121 -0.73 -25.35 1.77
C GLN A 121 -1.36 -25.99 0.51
N GLU A 122 -2.67 -25.90 0.38
CA GLU A 122 -3.44 -26.40 -0.76
C GLU A 122 -3.47 -25.40 -1.93
N THR A 123 -3.18 -24.11 -1.67
CA THR A 123 -3.28 -23.04 -2.66
C THR A 123 -2.03 -23.02 -3.55
N LYS A 124 -2.25 -23.01 -4.85
CA LYS A 124 -1.19 -22.86 -5.85
C LYS A 124 -1.01 -21.37 -6.17
N GLY A 125 0.24 -20.95 -6.35
CA GLY A 125 0.59 -19.61 -6.77
C GLY A 125 1.28 -19.62 -8.14
N TYR A 126 1.07 -18.56 -8.91
CA TYR A 126 1.60 -18.43 -10.25
C TYR A 126 2.36 -17.11 -10.40
N ASP A 127 3.42 -17.12 -11.20
CA ASP A 127 4.16 -15.91 -11.53
C ASP A 127 3.37 -15.03 -12.53
N THR A 128 3.95 -13.90 -12.91
CA THR A 128 3.37 -12.94 -13.87
C THR A 128 3.11 -13.52 -15.25
N LYS A 129 3.75 -14.64 -15.60
CA LYS A 129 3.60 -15.34 -16.87
C LYS A 129 2.64 -16.54 -16.80
N GLY A 130 2.08 -16.80 -15.59
CA GLY A 130 1.21 -17.94 -15.36
C GLY A 130 1.96 -19.27 -15.12
N ASN A 131 3.26 -19.25 -14.88
CA ASN A 131 4.00 -20.45 -14.50
C ASN A 131 3.75 -20.76 -13.03
N LEU A 132 3.52 -22.02 -12.71
CA LEU A 132 3.36 -22.50 -11.35
C LEU A 132 4.66 -22.28 -10.56
N LEU A 133 4.56 -21.62 -9.43
CA LEU A 133 5.68 -21.48 -8.50
C LEU A 133 5.74 -22.70 -7.59
N SER A 134 6.95 -23.28 -7.45
CA SER A 134 7.18 -24.48 -6.62
C SER A 134 6.95 -24.21 -5.13
N LYS A 135 7.21 -22.99 -4.69
CA LYS A 135 6.93 -22.50 -3.34
C LYS A 135 6.42 -21.07 -3.46
N ASP A 136 5.23 -20.89 -3.00
CA ASP A 136 4.63 -19.58 -2.94
C ASP A 136 4.78 -19.04 -1.53
N HIS A 137 5.79 -18.26 -1.33
CA HIS A 137 6.04 -17.71 0.00
C HIS A 137 6.51 -16.28 -0.11
N PHE A 138 5.55 -15.38 -0.03
CA PHE A 138 5.84 -14.07 0.49
C PHE A 138 5.72 -14.18 2.03
N ILE A 139 6.84 -14.39 2.67
CA ILE A 139 6.93 -14.37 4.12
C ILE A 139 7.75 -13.14 4.50
N THR A 140 7.17 -12.27 5.30
CA THR A 140 7.86 -11.11 5.85
C THR A 140 7.84 -11.19 7.37
N SER A 141 8.99 -10.97 7.98
CA SER A 141 9.08 -10.89 9.43
C SER A 141 8.35 -9.67 9.98
N ILE A 142 8.29 -8.57 9.20
CA ILE A 142 7.44 -7.42 9.53
C ILE A 142 6.02 -7.74 9.03
N TYR A 143 5.39 -8.72 9.61
CA TYR A 143 4.13 -9.28 9.13
C TYR A 143 2.99 -8.28 8.96
N PRO A 144 2.87 -7.18 9.74
CA PRO A 144 1.78 -6.21 9.52
C PRO A 144 1.74 -5.58 8.14
N ILE A 145 2.87 -5.57 7.42
CA ILE A 145 2.95 -4.91 6.12
C ILE A 145 2.46 -5.77 4.94
N GLY A 146 2.18 -7.06 5.15
CA GLY A 146 1.79 -7.88 4.01
C GLY A 146 1.45 -9.34 4.27
N ALA A 147 1.48 -9.82 5.51
CA ALA A 147 1.22 -11.24 5.81
C ALA A 147 -0.28 -11.59 5.91
N ALA A 148 -1.17 -10.60 5.98
CA ALA A 148 -2.60 -10.88 6.08
C ALA A 148 -3.07 -11.82 4.96
N THR A 149 -3.56 -12.98 5.34
CA THR A 149 -3.99 -14.04 4.45
C THR A 149 -5.38 -14.49 4.86
N GLY A 150 -6.29 -14.56 3.90
CA GLY A 150 -7.68 -14.89 4.24
C GLY A 150 -8.50 -15.30 3.03
N THR A 151 -9.81 -15.32 3.20
CA THR A 151 -10.75 -15.60 2.12
C THR A 151 -11.30 -14.31 1.53
N LEU A 152 -11.72 -14.38 0.26
CA LEU A 152 -12.44 -13.26 -0.39
C LEU A 152 -13.68 -12.86 0.41
N LYS A 153 -14.37 -13.82 1.04
CA LYS A 153 -15.55 -13.56 1.86
C LYS A 153 -15.23 -12.71 3.10
N ASP A 154 -14.09 -12.90 3.71
CA ASP A 154 -13.68 -12.08 4.85
C ASP A 154 -13.24 -10.69 4.41
N LEU A 155 -12.53 -10.58 3.27
CA LEU A 155 -12.21 -9.28 2.70
C LEU A 155 -13.47 -8.50 2.28
N GLU A 156 -14.52 -9.20 1.80
CA GLU A 156 -15.84 -8.61 1.53
C GLU A 156 -16.48 -8.03 2.80
N LYS A 157 -16.44 -8.76 3.94
CA LYS A 157 -16.95 -8.25 5.23
C LYS A 157 -16.23 -6.97 5.66
N PHE A 158 -14.90 -6.93 5.50
CA PHE A 158 -14.12 -5.73 5.78
C PHE A 158 -14.56 -4.55 4.88
N ALA A 159 -14.68 -4.77 3.57
CA ALA A 159 -15.16 -3.75 2.64
C ALA A 159 -16.57 -3.26 2.97
N GLN A 160 -17.48 -4.16 3.32
CA GLN A 160 -18.86 -3.83 3.72
C GLN A 160 -18.89 -2.97 4.99
N ALA A 161 -18.07 -3.29 6.00
CA ALA A 161 -17.97 -2.51 7.23
C ALA A 161 -17.47 -1.08 6.95
N LEU A 162 -16.47 -0.95 6.09
CA LEU A 162 -15.94 0.34 5.65
C LEU A 162 -17.00 1.17 4.91
N LEU A 163 -17.71 0.61 3.93
CA LEU A 163 -18.79 1.30 3.21
C LEU A 163 -19.94 1.70 4.12
N ALA A 164 -20.33 0.79 5.02
CA ALA A 164 -21.43 1.04 5.96
C ALA A 164 -21.05 1.97 7.11
N ARG A 165 -19.76 2.28 7.30
CA ARG A 165 -19.23 3.06 8.42
C ARG A 165 -19.66 2.51 9.77
N LYS A 166 -19.50 1.19 9.97
CA LYS A 166 -19.98 0.47 11.16
C LYS A 166 -18.91 -0.46 11.72
N THR A 167 -19.06 -0.78 13.00
CA THR A 167 -18.32 -1.81 13.73
C THR A 167 -16.90 -1.40 14.13
N LEU A 168 -16.08 -0.88 13.23
CA LEU A 168 -14.67 -0.60 13.51
C LEU A 168 -14.43 0.65 14.38
N PHE A 169 -15.29 1.65 14.27
CA PHE A 169 -15.18 2.86 15.07
C PHE A 169 -16.54 3.24 15.65
N GLU A 170 -16.55 3.60 16.93
CA GLU A 170 -17.76 4.02 17.63
C GLU A 170 -18.16 5.46 17.29
N ARG A 171 -17.15 6.34 17.08
CA ARG A 171 -17.37 7.77 16.85
C ARG A 171 -17.53 8.09 15.37
N PRO A 172 -18.61 8.78 14.97
CA PRO A 172 -18.82 9.21 13.57
C PRO A 172 -17.68 10.08 13.05
N GLU A 173 -17.06 10.89 13.91
CA GLU A 173 -15.94 11.78 13.55
C GLU A 173 -14.73 10.99 13.06
N THR A 174 -14.48 9.82 13.65
CA THR A 174 -13.37 8.95 13.23
C THR A 174 -13.59 8.44 11.81
N TRP A 175 -14.83 8.06 11.48
CA TRP A 175 -15.19 7.67 10.12
C TRP A 175 -15.01 8.81 9.12
N ASN A 176 -15.43 10.03 9.48
CA ASN A 176 -15.25 11.19 8.62
C ASN A 176 -13.77 11.50 8.41
N THR A 177 -12.98 11.45 9.49
CA THR A 177 -11.53 11.64 9.40
C THR A 177 -10.89 10.62 8.47
N LEU A 178 -11.22 9.31 8.62
CA LEU A 178 -10.65 8.23 7.81
C LEU A 178 -10.76 8.51 6.30
N TYR A 179 -11.89 9.08 5.86
CA TYR A 179 -12.19 9.29 4.44
C TYR A 179 -11.89 10.71 3.94
N THR A 180 -11.48 11.61 4.83
CA THR A 180 -11.04 12.93 4.42
C THR A 180 -9.67 12.84 3.77
N ALA A 181 -9.45 13.61 2.70
CA ALA A 181 -8.14 13.73 2.07
C ALA A 181 -7.07 14.08 3.11
N SER A 182 -6.07 13.25 3.25
CA SER A 182 -4.94 13.46 4.16
C SER A 182 -3.69 13.96 3.42
N SER A 183 -3.63 13.77 2.11
CA SER A 183 -2.66 14.42 1.24
C SER A 183 -3.22 14.60 -0.17
N THR A 184 -2.71 15.62 -0.85
CA THR A 184 -2.97 15.88 -2.28
C THR A 184 -1.67 15.81 -3.07
N TYR A 185 -1.77 15.76 -4.38
CA TYR A 185 -0.60 16.00 -5.23
C TYR A 185 -0.18 17.46 -5.08
N PRO A 186 1.13 17.76 -4.96
CA PRO A 186 1.61 19.12 -4.72
C PRO A 186 1.06 20.14 -5.71
N ASP A 187 0.59 21.27 -5.18
CA ASP A 187 0.01 22.38 -5.92
C ASP A 187 -1.27 22.03 -6.70
N THR A 188 -2.00 21.02 -6.24
CA THR A 188 -3.30 20.61 -6.84
C THR A 188 -4.32 20.25 -5.78
N ASP A 189 -5.60 20.17 -6.17
CA ASP A 189 -6.69 19.64 -5.35
C ASP A 189 -6.91 18.12 -5.57
N ILE A 190 -6.05 17.47 -6.37
CA ILE A 190 -6.18 16.04 -6.66
C ILE A 190 -5.79 15.27 -5.41
N ILE A 191 -6.74 14.51 -4.87
CA ILE A 191 -6.52 13.68 -3.67
C ILE A 191 -5.52 12.59 -4.00
N ARG A 192 -4.55 12.40 -3.12
CA ARG A 192 -3.57 11.32 -3.20
C ARG A 192 -3.83 10.22 -2.19
N ASN A 193 -4.00 10.60 -0.93
CA ASN A 193 -4.26 9.68 0.17
C ASN A 193 -5.42 10.17 1.05
N ALA A 194 -6.10 9.20 1.64
CA ALA A 194 -7.04 9.39 2.74
C ALA A 194 -6.66 8.38 3.84
N HIS A 195 -5.82 8.81 4.80
CA HIS A 195 -5.43 8.05 5.99
C HIS A 195 -5.04 6.58 5.71
N GLY A 196 -4.10 6.36 4.78
CA GLY A 196 -3.62 5.03 4.38
C GLY A 196 -4.27 4.47 3.12
N PHE A 197 -5.45 4.94 2.72
CA PHE A 197 -6.01 4.61 1.43
C PHE A 197 -5.41 5.47 0.31
N TRP A 198 -5.21 4.88 -0.85
CA TRP A 198 -4.89 5.58 -2.08
C TRP A 198 -6.16 6.03 -2.79
N ALA A 199 -6.19 7.27 -3.25
CA ALA A 199 -7.25 7.75 -4.11
C ALA A 199 -6.96 7.39 -5.57
N ASN A 200 -7.97 6.92 -6.28
CA ASN A 200 -7.92 6.58 -7.68
C ASN A 200 -9.07 7.30 -8.39
N GLU A 201 -8.75 7.99 -9.49
CA GLU A 201 -9.72 8.75 -10.27
C GLU A 201 -10.23 7.92 -11.44
N TYR A 202 -11.48 7.52 -11.37
CA TYR A 202 -12.26 6.89 -12.44
C TYR A 202 -13.40 7.81 -12.87
N GLY A 203 -14.52 7.29 -13.33
CA GLY A 203 -15.75 8.07 -13.44
C GLY A 203 -16.16 8.72 -12.11
N THR A 204 -15.72 8.14 -11.01
CA THR A 204 -15.84 8.63 -9.64
C THR A 204 -14.49 8.52 -8.91
N THR A 205 -14.33 9.20 -7.77
CA THR A 205 -13.15 9.03 -6.90
C THR A 205 -13.31 7.79 -6.02
N VAL A 206 -12.35 6.90 -6.08
CA VAL A 206 -12.36 5.61 -5.39
C VAL A 206 -11.18 5.53 -4.43
N LEU A 207 -11.44 5.24 -3.16
CA LEU A 207 -10.41 4.98 -2.16
C LEU A 207 -10.10 3.47 -2.11
N GLY A 208 -8.84 3.10 -2.04
CA GLY A 208 -8.48 1.69 -2.01
C GLY A 208 -7.04 1.41 -1.67
N HIS A 209 -6.72 0.13 -1.62
CA HIS A 209 -5.35 -0.35 -1.48
C HIS A 209 -5.19 -1.68 -2.22
N GLY A 210 -3.98 -1.96 -2.68
CA GLY A 210 -3.63 -3.22 -3.33
C GLY A 210 -2.60 -4.01 -2.54
N GLY A 211 -2.58 -5.32 -2.74
CA GLY A 211 -1.52 -6.21 -2.29
C GLY A 211 -0.94 -6.97 -3.47
N ASN A 212 0.36 -7.13 -3.51
CA ASN A 212 1.03 -7.87 -4.57
C ASN A 212 2.23 -8.63 -4.02
N THR A 213 2.27 -9.92 -4.30
CA THR A 213 3.37 -10.82 -3.98
C THR A 213 3.89 -11.47 -5.25
N ALA A 214 4.87 -12.34 -5.14
CA ALA A 214 5.36 -13.11 -6.29
C ALA A 214 4.27 -13.99 -6.94
N SER A 215 3.25 -14.37 -6.18
CA SER A 215 2.27 -15.39 -6.56
C SER A 215 0.82 -15.02 -6.30
N ALA A 216 0.55 -13.82 -5.83
CA ALA A 216 -0.82 -13.37 -5.54
C ALA A 216 -0.95 -11.86 -5.72
N THR A 217 -2.10 -11.44 -6.19
CA THR A 217 -2.48 -10.03 -6.28
C THR A 217 -3.88 -9.85 -5.70
N SER A 218 -4.08 -8.80 -4.93
CA SER A 218 -5.37 -8.49 -4.32
C SER A 218 -5.64 -6.99 -4.35
N ARG A 219 -6.92 -6.62 -4.27
CA ARG A 219 -7.31 -5.22 -4.22
C ARG A 219 -8.63 -5.05 -3.48
N ILE A 220 -8.72 -3.95 -2.74
CA ILE A 220 -9.94 -3.40 -2.20
C ILE A 220 -10.12 -1.98 -2.74
N MET A 221 -11.32 -1.64 -3.22
CA MET A 221 -11.66 -0.32 -3.73
C MET A 221 -13.07 0.05 -3.29
N LEU A 222 -13.25 1.29 -2.85
CA LEU A 222 -14.48 1.79 -2.25
C LEU A 222 -14.88 3.11 -2.91
N ASP A 223 -15.99 3.11 -3.61
CA ASP A 223 -16.70 4.32 -4.01
C ASP A 223 -17.67 4.69 -2.89
N LEU A 224 -17.28 5.67 -2.10
CA LEU A 224 -18.04 6.09 -0.93
C LEU A 224 -19.27 6.94 -1.29
N GLU A 225 -19.27 7.56 -2.47
CA GLU A 225 -20.39 8.38 -2.96
C GLU A 225 -21.57 7.49 -3.37
N HIS A 226 -21.28 6.40 -4.10
CA HIS A 226 -22.33 5.51 -4.61
C HIS A 226 -22.51 4.25 -3.75
N GLY A 227 -21.70 4.06 -2.70
CA GLY A 227 -21.78 2.90 -1.82
C GLY A 227 -21.35 1.59 -2.49
N ILE A 228 -20.44 1.65 -3.46
CA ILE A 228 -19.96 0.50 -4.22
C ILE A 228 -18.59 0.06 -3.73
N GLY A 229 -18.44 -1.23 -3.41
CA GLY A 229 -17.17 -1.86 -3.07
C GLY A 229 -16.73 -2.86 -4.12
N TYR A 230 -15.46 -2.87 -4.45
CA TYR A 230 -14.82 -3.86 -5.29
C TYR A 230 -13.72 -4.57 -4.51
N VAL A 231 -13.79 -5.88 -4.41
CA VAL A 231 -12.76 -6.71 -3.79
C VAL A 231 -12.37 -7.85 -4.73
N VAL A 232 -11.08 -8.08 -4.86
CA VAL A 232 -10.55 -9.16 -5.69
C VAL A 232 -9.31 -9.77 -5.05
N MET A 233 -9.17 -11.07 -5.21
CA MET A 233 -7.99 -11.83 -4.81
C MET A 233 -7.68 -12.83 -5.93
N THR A 234 -6.46 -12.82 -6.41
CA THR A 234 -5.98 -13.76 -7.43
C THR A 234 -4.71 -14.45 -6.96
N ASN A 235 -4.48 -15.65 -7.43
CA ASN A 235 -3.30 -16.45 -7.11
C ASN A 235 -2.21 -16.32 -8.18
N GLN A 236 -2.11 -15.14 -8.79
CA GLN A 236 -1.07 -14.77 -9.74
C GLN A 236 -0.43 -13.45 -9.34
N GLY A 237 0.89 -13.41 -9.35
CA GLY A 237 1.65 -12.18 -9.08
C GLY A 237 1.44 -11.15 -10.19
N THR A 238 1.19 -9.90 -9.83
CA THR A 238 0.98 -8.76 -10.75
C THR A 238 -0.11 -9.04 -11.79
N GLU A 239 -1.20 -9.71 -11.36
CA GLU A 239 -2.34 -10.00 -12.22
C GLU A 239 -3.00 -8.69 -12.66
N GLN A 240 -3.30 -8.56 -13.96
CA GLN A 240 -3.70 -7.30 -14.59
C GLN A 240 -5.22 -7.17 -14.80
N ASN A 241 -5.86 -8.21 -15.29
CA ASN A 241 -7.23 -8.10 -15.79
C ASN A 241 -8.24 -7.76 -14.68
N TYR A 242 -8.23 -8.54 -13.61
CA TYR A 242 -9.14 -8.35 -12.50
C TYR A 242 -8.68 -7.24 -11.55
N ASN A 243 -7.39 -7.14 -11.28
CA ASN A 243 -6.91 -6.15 -10.30
C ASN A 243 -6.79 -4.73 -10.88
N PHE A 244 -6.58 -4.58 -12.17
CA PHE A 244 -6.25 -3.27 -12.76
C PHE A 244 -7.18 -2.82 -13.89
N GLN A 245 -7.69 -3.71 -14.73
CA GLN A 245 -8.57 -3.35 -15.84
C GLN A 245 -10.06 -3.41 -15.46
N MET A 246 -10.47 -4.46 -14.76
CA MET A 246 -11.87 -4.63 -14.36
C MET A 246 -12.45 -3.49 -13.51
N PRO A 247 -11.70 -2.77 -12.65
CA PRO A 247 -12.21 -1.60 -11.96
C PRO A 247 -12.80 -0.51 -12.88
N GLU A 248 -12.29 -0.36 -14.10
CA GLU A 248 -12.86 0.60 -15.07
C GLU A 248 -14.29 0.22 -15.50
N LEU A 249 -14.59 -1.07 -15.54
CA LEU A 249 -15.95 -1.55 -15.83
C LEU A 249 -16.92 -1.31 -14.68
N VAL A 250 -16.39 -1.21 -13.46
CA VAL A 250 -17.20 -1.01 -12.25
C VAL A 250 -17.40 0.47 -11.94
N PHE A 251 -16.33 1.27 -12.02
CA PHE A 251 -16.29 2.65 -11.57
C PHE A 251 -16.27 3.68 -12.70
N GLY A 252 -16.35 3.22 -13.95
CA GLY A 252 -16.23 4.05 -15.14
C GLY A 252 -14.78 4.24 -15.61
N PRO A 253 -14.58 4.91 -16.73
CA PRO A 253 -13.26 5.06 -17.32
C PRO A 253 -12.32 5.81 -16.37
N ARG A 254 -11.07 5.41 -16.37
CA ARG A 254 -10.03 6.10 -15.62
C ARG A 254 -9.82 7.50 -16.19
N LYS A 255 -9.73 8.50 -15.32
CA LYS A 255 -9.35 9.85 -15.73
C LYS A 255 -7.90 9.83 -16.22
N THR A 256 -7.71 10.18 -17.46
CA THR A 256 -6.39 10.32 -18.10
C THR A 256 -5.95 11.78 -18.07
N ALA A 257 -4.64 12.00 -18.21
CA ALA A 257 -4.10 13.34 -18.38
C ALA A 257 -4.71 14.02 -19.63
N SER A 258 -4.98 15.32 -19.55
CA SER A 258 -5.45 16.07 -20.69
C SER A 258 -4.41 16.05 -21.82
N LYS A 259 -4.85 16.27 -23.06
CA LYS A 259 -3.96 16.38 -24.21
C LYS A 259 -2.90 17.47 -24.00
N GLU A 260 -3.28 18.61 -23.43
CA GLU A 260 -2.37 19.71 -23.10
C GLU A 260 -1.28 19.27 -22.09
N THR A 261 -1.65 18.48 -21.07
CA THR A 261 -0.70 17.94 -20.09
C THR A 261 0.24 16.92 -20.75
N GLN A 262 -0.25 16.10 -21.67
CA GLN A 262 0.56 15.14 -22.43
C GLN A 262 1.58 15.85 -23.34
N GLU A 263 1.18 16.93 -24.01
CA GLU A 263 2.06 17.73 -24.87
C GLU A 263 3.19 18.42 -24.10
N GLN A 264 2.98 18.71 -22.81
CA GLN A 264 4.01 19.28 -21.93
C GLN A 264 4.97 18.24 -21.33
N PHE A 265 4.74 16.96 -21.58
CA PHE A 265 5.59 15.91 -21.09
C PHE A 265 6.93 15.89 -21.84
N SER A 266 8.02 15.91 -21.09
CA SER A 266 9.37 15.81 -21.65
C SER A 266 9.84 14.36 -21.62
N PRO A 267 10.10 13.74 -22.77
CA PRO A 267 10.73 12.42 -22.81
C PRO A 267 12.05 12.39 -22.03
N GLY A 268 12.32 11.32 -21.31
CA GLY A 268 13.55 11.23 -20.52
C GLY A 268 13.59 10.06 -19.56
N TYR A 269 14.51 10.16 -18.62
CA TYR A 269 14.62 9.20 -17.53
C TYR A 269 14.03 9.80 -16.27
N TYR A 270 13.10 9.09 -15.66
CA TYR A 270 12.43 9.48 -14.43
C TYR A 270 12.86 8.56 -13.31
N ARG A 271 13.09 9.13 -12.15
CA ARG A 271 13.44 8.37 -10.95
C ARG A 271 12.19 8.17 -10.11
N THR A 272 11.96 6.93 -9.70
CA THR A 272 10.94 6.67 -8.67
C THR A 272 11.35 7.33 -7.35
N LEU A 273 10.37 7.88 -6.65
CA LEU A 273 10.57 8.41 -5.29
C LEU A 273 10.62 7.29 -4.24
N ARG A 274 10.10 6.12 -4.55
CA ARG A 274 10.30 4.91 -3.75
C ARG A 274 11.72 4.40 -3.96
N ASN A 275 12.63 4.89 -3.14
CA ASN A 275 14.05 4.58 -3.26
C ASN A 275 14.38 3.22 -2.66
N LEU A 276 14.98 2.35 -3.45
CA LEU A 276 15.66 1.14 -3.02
C LEU A 276 17.17 1.43 -3.02
N ASN A 277 17.68 2.08 -1.97
CA ASN A 277 19.09 2.44 -1.90
C ASN A 277 19.99 1.29 -1.47
N GLN A 278 19.42 0.20 -1.02
CA GLN A 278 20.13 -0.99 -0.56
C GLN A 278 19.68 -2.23 -1.33
N GLY A 279 20.59 -3.17 -1.53
CA GLY A 279 20.33 -4.42 -2.22
C GLY A 279 20.49 -4.37 -3.74
N PRO A 280 20.38 -5.54 -4.41
CA PRO A 280 20.68 -5.68 -5.84
C PRO A 280 19.69 -4.93 -6.75
N LEU A 281 18.51 -4.60 -6.26
CA LEU A 281 17.50 -3.84 -7.03
C LEU A 281 17.75 -2.33 -7.02
N ALA A 282 18.73 -1.84 -6.28
CA ALA A 282 19.07 -0.41 -6.24
C ALA A 282 19.50 0.16 -7.60
N ILE A 283 19.95 -0.69 -8.54
CA ILE A 283 20.29 -0.30 -9.90
C ILE A 283 19.07 0.06 -10.78
N PHE A 284 17.89 -0.42 -10.45
CA PHE A 284 16.65 -0.18 -11.21
C PHE A 284 15.92 1.10 -10.80
N LYS A 285 16.66 2.14 -10.40
CA LYS A 285 16.10 3.42 -9.92
C LYS A 285 15.55 4.31 -11.03
N MET A 286 15.97 4.09 -12.26
CA MET A 286 15.62 4.95 -13.39
C MET A 286 14.63 4.23 -14.29
N ILE A 287 13.50 4.88 -14.52
CA ILE A 287 12.47 4.40 -15.43
C ILE A 287 12.57 5.26 -16.70
N PRO A 288 12.88 4.68 -17.87
CA PRO A 288 12.78 5.41 -19.12
C PRO A 288 11.31 5.73 -19.38
N ALA A 289 11.02 6.96 -19.71
CA ALA A 289 9.69 7.38 -20.09
C ALA A 289 9.75 8.26 -21.34
N SER A 290 8.85 8.02 -22.26
CA SER A 290 8.64 8.79 -23.47
C SER A 290 7.19 9.23 -23.59
N ALA A 291 6.91 10.17 -24.48
CA ALA A 291 5.53 10.57 -24.76
C ALA A 291 4.66 9.38 -25.20
N ASP A 292 5.26 8.35 -25.80
CA ASP A 292 4.57 7.15 -26.22
C ASP A 292 4.02 6.32 -25.06
N TYR A 293 4.60 6.44 -23.87
CA TYR A 293 4.07 5.83 -22.63
C TYR A 293 2.78 6.46 -22.14
N LEU A 294 2.47 7.66 -22.59
CA LEU A 294 1.25 8.40 -22.25
C LEU A 294 0.15 8.22 -23.29
N GLN A 295 0.48 7.69 -24.47
CA GLN A 295 -0.50 7.29 -25.47
C GLN A 295 -1.12 5.95 -25.06
N GLU A 296 -2.36 5.70 -25.49
CA GLU A 296 -3.00 4.40 -25.25
C GLU A 296 -2.09 3.27 -25.74
N PRO A 297 -1.67 2.34 -24.87
CA PRO A 297 -0.77 1.29 -25.26
C PRO A 297 -1.45 0.39 -26.29
N SER A 298 -0.74 0.01 -27.35
CA SER A 298 -1.15 -1.09 -28.21
C SER A 298 -1.28 -2.37 -27.39
N ASP A 299 -2.19 -3.25 -27.74
CA ASP A 299 -2.58 -4.43 -26.97
C ASP A 299 -1.42 -5.34 -26.51
N ASP A 300 -0.27 -5.27 -27.17
CA ASP A 300 0.92 -6.11 -26.89
C ASP A 300 1.94 -5.46 -25.93
N GLN A 301 1.79 -4.20 -25.53
CA GLN A 301 2.79 -3.46 -24.74
C GLN A 301 2.23 -2.87 -23.44
N ARG A 302 1.18 -3.42 -22.90
CA ARG A 302 0.62 -2.97 -21.62
C ARG A 302 1.56 -3.29 -20.46
N LEU A 303 2.61 -2.48 -20.32
CA LEU A 303 3.23 -2.32 -19.02
C LEU A 303 2.18 -1.75 -18.07
N PRO A 304 2.29 -1.96 -16.74
CA PRO A 304 1.31 -1.50 -15.77
C PRO A 304 1.31 0.04 -15.60
N ASN A 305 1.23 0.76 -16.70
CA ASN A 305 1.31 2.23 -16.79
C ASN A 305 0.03 2.93 -16.29
N ASN A 306 -0.96 2.15 -15.89
CA ASN A 306 -2.26 2.65 -15.46
C ASN A 306 -2.26 3.32 -14.09
N PHE A 307 -1.09 3.54 -13.51
CA PHE A 307 -0.93 4.11 -12.16
C PHE A 307 -0.25 5.48 -12.14
N TRP A 308 0.04 6.06 -13.28
CA TRP A 308 0.74 7.32 -13.32
C TRP A 308 -0.25 8.48 -13.32
N THR A 309 -0.17 9.31 -12.29
CA THR A 309 -0.88 10.60 -12.27
C THR A 309 0.07 11.67 -12.75
N ILE A 310 -0.29 12.37 -13.81
CA ILE A 310 0.46 13.49 -14.34
C ILE A 310 -0.18 14.78 -13.83
N TYR A 311 0.61 15.65 -13.24
CA TYR A 311 0.13 16.90 -12.68
C TYR A 311 1.16 18.02 -12.85
N GLN A 312 0.70 19.29 -12.81
CA GLN A 312 1.56 20.46 -12.84
C GLN A 312 1.87 20.92 -11.42
N SER A 313 3.14 21.18 -11.14
CA SER A 313 3.60 21.71 -9.87
C SER A 313 4.81 22.61 -10.10
N GLN A 314 4.75 23.86 -9.64
CA GLN A 314 5.82 24.86 -9.77
C GLN A 314 6.29 25.05 -11.23
N GLY A 315 5.36 25.06 -12.18
CA GLY A 315 5.66 25.19 -13.61
C GLY A 315 6.38 23.99 -14.24
N LYS A 316 6.36 22.83 -13.57
CA LYS A 316 6.95 21.58 -14.07
C LYS A 316 5.91 20.48 -14.13
N THR A 317 5.94 19.70 -15.20
CA THR A 317 5.17 18.46 -15.28
C THR A 317 5.80 17.42 -14.34
N ARG A 318 4.97 16.83 -13.49
CA ARG A 318 5.37 15.78 -12.57
C ARG A 318 4.57 14.52 -12.83
N ILE A 319 5.19 13.39 -12.56
CA ILE A 319 4.57 12.07 -12.68
C ILE A 319 4.63 11.42 -11.31
N ALA A 320 3.49 10.92 -10.86
CA ALA A 320 3.42 10.08 -9.67
C ALA A 320 2.96 8.67 -10.07
N VAL A 321 3.62 7.66 -9.51
CA VAL A 321 3.39 6.23 -9.73
C VAL A 321 2.79 5.62 -8.48
#